data_303a82bf835b95a1ac4c99de5e7b5741
#
_entry.id   303a82bf835b95a1ac4c99de5e7b5741
#
_cell.length_a   1.000
_cell.length_b   1.000
_cell.length_c   1.000
_cell.angle_alpha   90.00
_cell.angle_beta   90.00
_cell.angle_gamma   90.00
#
_symmetry.space_group_name_H-M   'P 1'
#
loop_
_entity.id
_entity.type
_entity.pdbx_description
1 polymer ?
#
loop_
_entity_poly.entity_id
_entity_poly.type
_entity_poly.pdbx_seq_one_letter_code
_entity_poly.pdbx_strand_id
1 'polypeptide(L)'
;MLEYVLTNGIVYTENEMINNGYVHIKDGKILDVGKCPFHPSSSHNTIDIIDVKKRYILPGFIDIHIHGGYGEDAMDASEQGLQHLAESLLSEGTTSFLATTMTQSTVNIERALQTIAKYTQQQDVTNAAEIVGVHLEGPFISEHKVGAQHPQFVQRPTVDKIKSFQEVANGLIKIITYAPEVDGATETLKTMKNDIIFSIGHTVATFDQANTAVSHGAKHITHLYNAATSFQHREPVSITH
;
A
#
# COMPACT_ATOMS: atom_id res chain seq x y z
N MET A 1 23.88 18.56 -0.53
CA MET A 1 22.78 18.67 0.46
C MET A 1 21.71 19.54 -0.19
N LEU A 2 20.53 18.95 -0.39
CA LEU A 2 19.40 19.67 -0.97
C LEU A 2 18.61 20.32 0.17
N GLU A 3 18.54 21.65 0.18
CA GLU A 3 17.79 22.41 1.20
C GLU A 3 16.93 23.47 0.52
N TYR A 4 15.62 23.46 0.77
CA TYR A 4 14.69 24.39 0.18
C TYR A 4 13.46 24.63 1.08
N VAL A 5 12.74 25.71 0.81
CA VAL A 5 11.52 26.07 1.52
C VAL A 5 10.39 26.30 0.54
N LEU A 6 9.30 25.59 0.70
CA LEU A 6 8.03 25.88 0.04
C LEU A 6 7.33 26.97 0.83
N THR A 7 6.98 28.08 0.18
CA THR A 7 6.34 29.24 0.83
C THR A 7 5.03 29.62 0.17
N ASN A 8 4.24 30.47 0.87
CA ASN A 8 2.96 30.99 0.35
C ASN A 8 1.98 29.86 -0.02
N GLY A 9 1.97 28.79 0.77
CA GLY A 9 1.09 27.63 0.58
C GLY A 9 -0.03 27.58 1.61
N ILE A 10 -1.03 26.72 1.35
CA ILE A 10 -2.01 26.26 2.31
C ILE A 10 -1.51 24.89 2.80
N VAL A 11 -0.89 24.87 3.97
CA VAL A 11 -0.23 23.67 4.50
C VAL A 11 -1.19 22.89 5.37
N TYR A 12 -1.44 21.63 5.05
CA TYR A 12 -2.17 20.71 5.91
C TYR A 12 -1.19 19.96 6.80
N THR A 13 -1.40 20.06 8.10
CA THR A 13 -0.66 19.30 9.13
C THR A 13 -1.60 18.31 9.79
N GLU A 14 -1.07 17.49 10.68
CA GLU A 14 -1.87 16.54 11.47
C GLU A 14 -2.96 17.24 12.31
N ASN A 15 -2.71 18.47 12.76
CA ASN A 15 -3.56 19.15 13.73
C ASN A 15 -4.33 20.35 13.17
N GLU A 16 -3.82 20.99 12.12
CA GLU A 16 -4.41 22.23 11.59
C GLU A 16 -4.08 22.49 10.12
N MET A 17 -4.80 23.43 9.54
CA MET A 17 -4.53 23.99 8.22
C MET A 17 -3.90 25.38 8.38
N ILE A 18 -2.67 25.55 7.91
CA ILE A 18 -1.92 26.79 8.01
C ILE A 18 -2.06 27.58 6.70
N ASN A 19 -2.87 28.64 6.71
CA ASN A 19 -2.96 29.57 5.59
C ASN A 19 -1.70 30.44 5.52
N ASN A 20 -1.19 30.68 4.29
CA ASN A 20 0.07 31.37 4.05
C ASN A 20 1.21 30.74 4.87
N GLY A 21 1.32 29.41 4.73
CA GLY A 21 2.30 28.59 5.42
C GLY A 21 3.57 28.37 4.62
N TYR A 22 4.55 27.79 5.30
CA TYR A 22 5.78 27.28 4.70
C TYR A 22 6.08 25.86 5.18
N VAL A 23 6.86 25.14 4.38
CA VAL A 23 7.47 23.86 4.75
C VAL A 23 8.96 23.94 4.40
N HIS A 24 9.83 23.79 5.40
CA HIS A 24 11.29 23.79 5.25
C HIS A 24 11.77 22.34 5.14
N ILE A 25 12.45 22.02 4.06
CA ILE A 25 12.92 20.67 3.75
C ILE A 25 14.43 20.68 3.59
N LYS A 26 15.09 19.68 4.16
CA LYS A 26 16.51 19.42 4.01
C LYS A 26 16.79 17.93 3.92
N ASP A 27 17.54 17.55 2.89
CA ASP A 27 17.95 16.16 2.66
C ASP A 27 16.77 15.16 2.72
N GLY A 28 15.63 15.54 2.09
CA GLY A 28 14.40 14.73 2.03
C GLY A 28 13.60 14.69 3.34
N LYS A 29 13.94 15.50 4.34
CA LYS A 29 13.21 15.55 5.62
C LYS A 29 12.61 16.92 5.88
N ILE A 30 11.40 16.95 6.42
CA ILE A 30 10.78 18.17 6.91
C ILE A 30 11.50 18.59 8.20
N LEU A 31 12.11 19.77 8.19
CA LEU A 31 12.75 20.35 9.36
C LEU A 31 11.83 21.24 10.16
N ASP A 32 10.98 21.98 9.47
CA ASP A 32 10.10 22.95 10.11
C ASP A 32 8.86 23.23 9.24
N VAL A 33 7.74 23.53 9.89
CA VAL A 33 6.49 23.91 9.26
C VAL A 33 5.91 25.07 10.05
N GLY A 34 5.49 26.13 9.37
CA GLY A 34 4.96 27.28 10.07
C GLY A 34 4.23 28.27 9.16
N LYS A 35 3.91 29.42 9.73
CA LYS A 35 3.27 30.54 9.04
C LYS A 35 4.32 31.49 8.47
N CYS A 36 4.15 31.92 7.22
CA CYS A 36 5.03 32.91 6.61
C CYS A 36 5.03 34.25 7.38
N PRO A 37 6.15 35.01 7.39
CA PRO A 37 7.37 34.77 6.62
C PRO A 37 8.27 33.69 7.25
N PHE A 38 8.99 32.93 6.41
CA PHE A 38 10.06 32.02 6.86
C PHE A 38 11.30 32.82 7.29
N HIS A 39 11.86 32.49 8.42
CA HIS A 39 13.09 33.10 8.94
C HIS A 39 14.18 32.02 9.09
N PRO A 40 15.22 32.00 8.23
CA PRO A 40 16.29 31.02 8.34
C PRO A 40 17.08 31.21 9.64
N SER A 41 17.38 30.11 10.31
CA SER A 41 18.11 30.11 11.59
C SER A 41 19.60 30.45 11.46
N SER A 42 20.17 30.44 10.24
CA SER A 42 21.55 30.79 9.98
C SER A 42 21.71 31.58 8.67
N SER A 43 22.57 32.60 8.70
CA SER A 43 22.81 33.51 7.56
C SER A 43 23.81 32.99 6.53
N HIS A 44 24.28 31.74 6.62
CA HIS A 44 25.44 31.27 5.85
C HIS A 44 25.13 30.31 4.70
N ASN A 45 23.90 29.82 4.56
CA ASN A 45 23.52 28.94 3.45
C ASN A 45 22.48 29.61 2.56
N THR A 46 22.70 29.57 1.27
CA THR A 46 21.63 29.89 0.27
C THR A 46 20.61 28.77 0.32
N ILE A 47 19.40 29.10 0.81
CA ILE A 47 18.24 28.20 0.84
C ILE A 47 17.39 28.56 -0.37
N ASP A 48 17.03 27.58 -1.19
CA ASP A 48 16.13 27.80 -2.31
C ASP A 48 14.70 28.04 -1.79
N ILE A 49 14.11 29.17 -2.18
CA ILE A 49 12.75 29.52 -1.80
C ILE A 49 11.83 29.33 -2.99
N ILE A 50 10.85 28.46 -2.85
CA ILE A 50 9.88 28.11 -3.88
C ILE A 50 8.52 28.66 -3.46
N ASP A 51 8.00 29.66 -4.20
CA ASP A 51 6.65 30.17 -4.03
C ASP A 51 5.64 29.19 -4.68
N VAL A 52 4.84 28.53 -3.87
CA VAL A 52 3.82 27.60 -4.37
C VAL A 52 2.50 28.30 -4.77
N LYS A 53 2.45 29.63 -4.75
CA LYS A 53 1.35 30.45 -5.29
C LYS A 53 -0.02 30.07 -4.74
N LYS A 54 -0.10 29.97 -3.41
CA LYS A 54 -1.32 29.62 -2.66
C LYS A 54 -1.88 28.21 -2.96
N ARG A 55 -1.07 27.32 -3.53
CA ARG A 55 -1.46 25.91 -3.69
C ARG A 55 -1.45 25.20 -2.35
N TYR A 56 -2.15 24.08 -2.29
CA TYR A 56 -2.10 23.17 -1.15
C TYR A 56 -0.74 22.48 -1.06
N ILE A 57 -0.23 22.35 0.16
CA ILE A 57 0.91 21.52 0.49
C ILE A 57 0.39 20.43 1.40
N LEU A 58 0.46 19.19 0.93
CA LEU A 58 -0.06 18.00 1.58
C LEU A 58 1.06 16.97 1.71
N PRO A 59 1.01 16.07 2.71
CA PRO A 59 1.79 14.83 2.62
C PRO A 59 1.45 14.09 1.34
N GLY A 60 2.44 13.44 0.72
CA GLY A 60 2.18 12.58 -0.42
C GLY A 60 1.25 11.42 -0.04
N PHE A 61 0.42 10.99 -0.98
CA PHE A 61 -0.48 9.85 -0.75
C PHE A 61 0.32 8.55 -0.71
N ILE A 62 -0.16 7.62 0.11
CA ILE A 62 0.35 6.25 0.19
C ILE A 62 -0.74 5.33 -0.33
N ASP A 63 -0.52 4.70 -1.48
CA ASP A 63 -1.45 3.73 -2.04
C ASP A 63 -1.09 2.32 -1.57
N ILE A 64 -1.93 1.71 -0.77
CA ILE A 64 -1.69 0.38 -0.21
C ILE A 64 -2.31 -0.76 -1.03
N HIS A 65 -2.94 -0.45 -2.17
CA HIS A 65 -3.58 -1.44 -3.02
C HIS A 65 -3.68 -0.98 -4.48
N ILE A 66 -2.64 -1.22 -5.25
CA ILE A 66 -2.59 -0.92 -6.69
C ILE A 66 -1.91 -2.05 -7.43
N HIS A 67 -2.61 -2.65 -8.41
CA HIS A 67 -2.04 -3.70 -9.28
C HIS A 67 -1.13 -3.12 -10.35
N GLY A 68 -1.53 -1.99 -10.89
CA GLY A 68 -0.82 -1.30 -11.94
C GLY A 68 -1.57 -0.09 -12.46
N GLY A 69 -1.07 0.51 -13.51
CA GLY A 69 -1.62 1.68 -14.17
C GLY A 69 -0.71 2.08 -15.33
N TYR A 70 -1.18 2.99 -16.15
CA TYR A 70 -0.38 3.53 -17.27
C TYR A 70 0.13 2.46 -18.25
N GLY A 71 -0.57 1.33 -18.33
CA GLY A 71 -0.21 0.20 -19.19
C GLY A 71 0.70 -0.83 -18.56
N GLU A 72 1.06 -0.68 -17.28
CA GLU A 72 1.95 -1.56 -16.54
C GLU A 72 1.19 -2.30 -15.43
N ASP A 73 1.64 -3.50 -15.07
CA ASP A 73 1.09 -4.30 -13.98
C ASP A 73 2.22 -4.96 -13.17
N ALA A 74 2.04 -5.05 -11.85
CA ALA A 74 3.01 -5.70 -10.96
C ALA A 74 3.25 -7.17 -11.34
N MET A 75 2.23 -7.85 -11.90
CA MET A 75 2.33 -9.24 -12.36
C MET A 75 3.10 -9.42 -13.66
N ASP A 76 3.37 -8.36 -14.43
CA ASP A 76 4.20 -8.41 -15.64
C ASP A 76 5.66 -8.75 -15.32
N ALA A 77 6.06 -8.56 -14.07
CA ALA A 77 7.42 -8.81 -13.58
C ALA A 77 8.48 -8.07 -14.42
N SER A 78 8.24 -6.79 -14.68
CA SER A 78 9.09 -5.88 -15.45
C SER A 78 9.65 -4.78 -14.55
N GLU A 79 10.96 -4.72 -14.34
CA GLU A 79 11.58 -3.61 -13.60
C GLU A 79 11.34 -2.27 -14.29
N GLN A 80 11.33 -2.25 -15.62
CA GLN A 80 11.02 -1.04 -16.41
C GLN A 80 9.56 -0.61 -16.25
N GLY A 81 8.63 -1.59 -16.22
CA GLY A 81 7.21 -1.33 -15.97
C GLY A 81 6.99 -0.78 -14.57
N LEU A 82 7.63 -1.33 -13.55
CA LEU A 82 7.58 -0.80 -12.17
C LEU A 82 8.13 0.62 -12.09
N GLN A 83 9.24 0.93 -12.78
CA GLN A 83 9.78 2.29 -12.85
C GLN A 83 8.80 3.26 -13.50
N HIS A 84 8.22 2.90 -14.66
CA HIS A 84 7.26 3.73 -15.38
C HIS A 84 5.98 3.98 -14.55
N LEU A 85 5.47 2.96 -13.88
CA LEU A 85 4.35 3.09 -12.94
C LEU A 85 4.69 4.06 -11.81
N ALA A 86 5.84 3.86 -11.15
CA ALA A 86 6.29 4.68 -10.03
C ALA A 86 6.47 6.17 -10.40
N GLU A 87 7.06 6.46 -11.56
CA GLU A 87 7.19 7.83 -12.09
C GLU A 87 5.82 8.45 -12.37
N SER A 88 4.92 7.68 -13.00
CA SER A 88 3.59 8.16 -13.38
C SER A 88 2.70 8.48 -12.19
N LEU A 89 2.80 7.72 -11.09
CA LEU A 89 2.02 7.91 -9.88
C LEU A 89 2.29 9.26 -9.17
N LEU A 90 3.45 9.87 -9.38
CA LEU A 90 3.72 11.21 -8.85
C LEU A 90 2.74 12.26 -9.39
N SER A 91 2.25 12.10 -10.62
CA SER A 91 1.26 13.03 -11.20
C SER A 91 -0.10 12.99 -10.49
N GLU A 92 -0.40 11.89 -9.80
CA GLU A 92 -1.60 11.69 -8.97
C GLU A 92 -1.38 12.12 -7.50
N GLY A 93 -0.16 12.53 -7.16
CA GLY A 93 0.22 12.87 -5.78
C GLY A 93 0.56 11.68 -4.90
N THR A 94 0.63 10.47 -5.46
CA THR A 94 1.08 9.25 -4.76
C THR A 94 2.59 9.23 -4.72
N THR A 95 3.16 9.21 -3.52
CA THR A 95 4.61 9.22 -3.30
C THR A 95 5.16 7.90 -2.80
N SER A 96 4.28 7.00 -2.34
CA SER A 96 4.64 5.65 -1.91
C SER A 96 3.50 4.69 -2.21
N PHE A 97 3.80 3.44 -2.49
CA PHE A 97 2.77 2.44 -2.73
C PHE A 97 3.21 1.02 -2.38
N LEU A 98 2.23 0.13 -2.21
CA LEU A 98 2.43 -1.31 -2.16
C LEU A 98 2.11 -1.89 -3.53
N ALA A 99 3.10 -2.44 -4.21
CA ALA A 99 2.87 -3.17 -5.45
C ALA A 99 1.99 -4.40 -5.15
N THR A 100 0.80 -4.48 -5.77
CA THR A 100 -0.19 -5.49 -5.43
C THR A 100 -0.19 -6.61 -6.45
N THR A 101 0.03 -7.85 -6.00
CA THR A 101 -0.03 -9.04 -6.84
C THR A 101 -1.48 -9.51 -7.04
N MET A 102 -1.70 -10.42 -7.97
CA MET A 102 -2.98 -11.10 -8.19
C MET A 102 -2.88 -12.60 -7.94
N THR A 103 -4.03 -13.25 -7.73
CA THR A 103 -4.14 -14.71 -7.72
C THR A 103 -3.68 -15.29 -9.04
N GLN A 104 -2.58 -16.01 -9.01
CA GLN A 104 -1.91 -16.61 -10.15
C GLN A 104 -1.19 -17.91 -9.75
N SER A 105 -0.57 -18.61 -10.70
CA SER A 105 0.29 -19.74 -10.34
C SER A 105 1.40 -19.32 -9.39
N THR A 106 1.82 -20.21 -8.50
CA THR A 106 2.93 -19.95 -7.56
C THR A 106 4.15 -19.38 -8.28
N VAL A 107 4.53 -19.95 -9.43
CA VAL A 107 5.67 -19.51 -10.24
C VAL A 107 5.53 -18.05 -10.71
N ASN A 108 4.34 -17.66 -11.16
CA ASN A 108 4.10 -16.29 -11.62
C ASN A 108 4.09 -15.28 -10.46
N ILE A 109 3.52 -15.66 -9.31
CA ILE A 109 3.57 -14.84 -8.10
C ILE A 109 5.03 -14.68 -7.65
N GLU A 110 5.80 -15.75 -7.54
CA GLU A 110 7.21 -15.71 -7.16
C GLU A 110 8.04 -14.85 -8.12
N ARG A 111 7.78 -14.94 -9.43
CA ARG A 111 8.46 -14.10 -10.42
C ARG A 111 8.16 -12.61 -10.21
N ALA A 112 6.89 -12.25 -9.96
CA ALA A 112 6.52 -10.88 -9.65
C ALA A 112 7.18 -10.38 -8.34
N LEU A 113 7.11 -11.17 -7.27
CA LEU A 113 7.72 -10.87 -5.98
C LEU A 113 9.24 -10.66 -6.10
N GLN A 114 9.93 -11.54 -6.82
CA GLN A 114 11.36 -11.45 -7.05
C GLN A 114 11.74 -10.19 -7.82
N THR A 115 10.95 -9.82 -8.84
CA THR A 115 11.19 -8.61 -9.64
C THR A 115 10.96 -7.36 -8.80
N ILE A 116 9.89 -7.31 -8.01
CA ILE A 116 9.63 -6.19 -7.09
C ILE A 116 10.78 -6.09 -6.07
N ALA A 117 11.20 -7.20 -5.47
CA ALA A 117 12.30 -7.20 -4.50
C ALA A 117 13.62 -6.73 -5.11
N LYS A 118 13.90 -7.07 -6.35
CA LYS A 118 15.08 -6.60 -7.07
C LYS A 118 14.99 -5.10 -7.38
N TYR A 119 13.85 -4.64 -7.88
CA TYR A 119 13.62 -3.23 -8.19
C TYR A 119 13.78 -2.34 -6.95
N THR A 120 13.20 -2.72 -5.81
CA THR A 120 13.25 -1.92 -4.57
C THR A 120 14.68 -1.72 -4.02
N GLN A 121 15.62 -2.60 -4.35
CA GLN A 121 17.03 -2.43 -3.95
C GLN A 121 17.76 -1.32 -4.72
N GLN A 122 17.24 -0.90 -5.85
CA GLN A 122 17.86 0.09 -6.75
C GLN A 122 16.91 1.21 -7.19
N GLN A 123 15.69 1.30 -6.62
CA GLN A 123 14.72 2.33 -6.98
C GLN A 123 15.26 3.74 -6.71
N ASP A 124 15.01 4.65 -7.63
CA ASP A 124 15.30 6.07 -7.47
C ASP A 124 14.05 6.82 -7.02
N VAL A 125 13.98 7.13 -5.74
CA VAL A 125 12.86 7.84 -5.11
C VAL A 125 12.91 9.36 -5.31
N THR A 126 13.87 9.89 -6.04
CA THR A 126 13.94 11.35 -6.30
C THR A 126 12.96 11.78 -7.37
N ASN A 127 12.63 10.88 -8.31
CA ASN A 127 11.76 11.16 -9.46
C ASN A 127 10.65 10.11 -9.63
N ALA A 128 10.43 9.25 -8.65
CA ALA A 128 9.44 8.20 -8.69
C ALA A 128 8.81 7.98 -7.30
N ALA A 129 7.59 7.47 -7.24
CA ALA A 129 6.97 7.01 -6.01
C ALA A 129 7.71 5.77 -5.48
N GLU A 130 7.91 5.70 -4.18
CA GLU A 130 8.62 4.59 -3.53
C GLU A 130 7.73 3.34 -3.44
N ILE A 131 8.21 2.19 -3.90
CA ILE A 131 7.62 0.91 -3.52
C ILE A 131 8.09 0.58 -2.10
N VAL A 132 7.20 0.71 -1.12
CA VAL A 132 7.50 0.48 0.30
C VAL A 132 7.18 -0.96 0.74
N GLY A 133 6.67 -1.76 -0.16
CA GLY A 133 6.37 -3.18 0.08
C GLY A 133 5.44 -3.78 -0.96
N VAL A 134 4.91 -4.94 -0.60
CA VAL A 134 3.98 -5.73 -1.42
C VAL A 134 2.67 -5.93 -0.68
N HIS A 135 1.57 -5.81 -1.40
CA HIS A 135 0.28 -6.33 -1.00
C HIS A 135 0.02 -7.64 -1.79
N LEU A 136 0.08 -8.77 -1.12
CA LEU A 136 -0.21 -10.07 -1.71
C LEU A 136 -1.74 -10.27 -1.73
N GLU A 137 -2.39 -9.95 -2.86
CA GLU A 137 -3.82 -10.18 -3.02
C GLU A 137 -4.08 -11.57 -3.61
N GLY A 138 -4.57 -12.46 -2.75
CA GLY A 138 -4.58 -13.89 -3.05
C GLY A 138 -3.17 -14.50 -3.01
N PRO A 139 -3.05 -15.77 -3.35
CA PRO A 139 -4.06 -16.70 -3.84
C PRO A 139 -4.99 -17.30 -2.76
N PHE A 140 -4.96 -16.81 -1.54
CA PHE A 140 -5.64 -17.35 -0.35
C PHE A 140 -7.07 -16.82 -0.19
N ILE A 141 -7.79 -16.71 -1.28
CA ILE A 141 -9.14 -16.14 -1.38
C ILE A 141 -10.20 -17.20 -1.57
N SER A 142 -11.47 -16.83 -1.49
CA SER A 142 -12.60 -17.73 -1.77
C SER A 142 -12.76 -17.96 -3.27
N GLU A 143 -12.90 -19.21 -3.69
CA GLU A 143 -13.25 -19.56 -5.07
C GLU A 143 -14.63 -19.02 -5.50
N HIS A 144 -15.49 -18.69 -4.54
CA HIS A 144 -16.83 -18.16 -4.77
C HIS A 144 -16.86 -16.62 -4.91
N LYS A 145 -15.75 -15.94 -4.64
CA LYS A 145 -15.61 -14.47 -4.67
C LYS A 145 -14.34 -14.00 -5.35
N VAL A 146 -13.92 -14.70 -6.37
CA VAL A 146 -12.67 -14.41 -7.11
C VAL A 146 -12.68 -13.03 -7.79
N GLY A 147 -13.87 -12.47 -8.13
CA GLY A 147 -13.92 -11.22 -8.89
C GLY A 147 -13.19 -11.34 -10.22
N ALA A 148 -12.23 -10.43 -10.47
CA ALA A 148 -11.36 -10.47 -11.65
C ALA A 148 -10.22 -11.50 -11.54
N GLN A 149 -10.04 -12.13 -10.39
CA GLN A 149 -8.97 -13.10 -10.14
C GLN A 149 -9.28 -14.46 -10.80
N HIS A 150 -8.25 -15.26 -11.07
CA HIS A 150 -8.42 -16.51 -11.79
C HIS A 150 -8.69 -17.69 -10.83
N PRO A 151 -9.89 -18.33 -10.87
CA PRO A 151 -10.29 -19.35 -9.87
C PRO A 151 -9.38 -20.58 -9.86
N GLN A 152 -8.76 -20.91 -10.98
CA GLN A 152 -7.85 -22.06 -11.09
C GLN A 152 -6.63 -21.97 -10.17
N PHE A 153 -6.25 -20.75 -9.77
CA PHE A 153 -5.04 -20.50 -8.98
C PHE A 153 -5.31 -20.20 -7.52
N VAL A 154 -6.58 -20.28 -7.09
CA VAL A 154 -6.95 -20.16 -5.67
C VAL A 154 -6.30 -21.29 -4.89
N GLN A 155 -5.74 -20.97 -3.72
CA GLN A 155 -4.99 -21.89 -2.88
C GLN A 155 -5.36 -21.73 -1.43
N ARG A 156 -5.17 -22.80 -0.65
CA ARG A 156 -5.28 -22.74 0.81
C ARG A 156 -4.04 -22.10 1.41
N PRO A 157 -4.19 -21.17 2.36
CA PRO A 157 -3.05 -20.60 3.06
C PRO A 157 -2.37 -21.64 3.96
N THR A 158 -1.06 -21.62 3.96
CA THR A 158 -0.23 -22.32 4.96
C THR A 158 0.89 -21.37 5.38
N VAL A 159 1.34 -21.52 6.63
CA VAL A 159 2.46 -20.71 7.16
C VAL A 159 3.71 -20.87 6.29
N ASP A 160 4.02 -22.10 5.88
CA ASP A 160 5.21 -22.39 5.07
C ASP A 160 5.15 -21.74 3.70
N LYS A 161 3.96 -21.73 3.05
CA LYS A 161 3.80 -21.08 1.76
C LYS A 161 3.96 -19.57 1.86
N ILE A 162 3.37 -18.92 2.87
CA ILE A 162 3.51 -17.49 3.07
C ILE A 162 4.96 -17.14 3.41
N LYS A 163 5.64 -17.94 4.22
CA LYS A 163 7.08 -17.77 4.48
C LYS A 163 7.92 -17.90 3.21
N SER A 164 7.63 -18.87 2.35
CA SER A 164 8.29 -18.99 1.05
C SER A 164 8.11 -17.76 0.19
N PHE A 165 6.89 -17.22 0.07
CA PHE A 165 6.64 -15.97 -0.64
C PHE A 165 7.36 -14.78 0.00
N GLN A 166 7.40 -14.72 1.33
CA GLN A 166 8.10 -13.65 2.05
C GLN A 166 9.63 -13.69 1.83
N GLU A 167 10.20 -14.89 1.76
CA GLU A 167 11.63 -15.09 1.43
C GLU A 167 11.93 -14.60 0.00
N VAL A 168 11.11 -15.01 -0.98
CA VAL A 168 11.25 -14.56 -2.37
C VAL A 168 11.07 -13.05 -2.50
N ALA A 169 10.15 -12.47 -1.74
CA ALA A 169 9.89 -11.04 -1.67
C ALA A 169 10.94 -10.25 -0.83
N ASN A 170 11.97 -10.90 -0.30
CA ASN A 170 12.97 -10.29 0.59
C ASN A 170 12.35 -9.52 1.78
N GLY A 171 11.28 -10.06 2.37
CA GLY A 171 10.60 -9.45 3.52
C GLY A 171 9.63 -8.31 3.17
N LEU A 172 9.35 -8.08 1.90
CA LEU A 172 8.55 -6.94 1.45
C LEU A 172 7.04 -7.12 1.57
N ILE A 173 6.51 -8.32 1.78
CA ILE A 173 5.05 -8.50 1.94
C ILE A 173 4.62 -7.85 3.25
N LYS A 174 3.80 -6.80 3.15
CA LYS A 174 3.24 -6.03 4.26
C LYS A 174 1.80 -6.37 4.55
N ILE A 175 1.03 -6.63 3.50
CA ILE A 175 -0.40 -6.95 3.59
C ILE A 175 -0.66 -8.23 2.80
N ILE A 176 -1.54 -9.08 3.33
CA ILE A 176 -2.11 -10.23 2.62
C ILE A 176 -3.62 -10.10 2.61
N THR A 177 -4.23 -10.08 1.43
CA THR A 177 -5.67 -10.27 1.27
C THR A 177 -6.00 -11.76 1.30
N TYR A 178 -6.93 -12.14 2.17
CA TYR A 178 -7.33 -13.53 2.38
C TYR A 178 -8.82 -13.66 2.73
N ALA A 179 -9.38 -14.83 2.48
CA ALA A 179 -10.73 -15.19 2.89
C ALA A 179 -10.68 -15.98 4.21
N PRO A 180 -11.26 -15.48 5.32
CA PRO A 180 -11.12 -16.10 6.63
C PRO A 180 -11.83 -17.45 6.77
N GLU A 181 -12.80 -17.77 5.92
CA GLU A 181 -13.51 -19.05 5.86
C GLU A 181 -12.70 -20.17 5.18
N VAL A 182 -11.63 -19.85 4.48
CA VAL A 182 -10.80 -20.85 3.80
C VAL A 182 -10.01 -21.68 4.82
N ASP A 183 -9.95 -22.98 4.59
CA ASP A 183 -9.19 -23.91 5.45
C ASP A 183 -7.73 -23.45 5.62
N GLY A 184 -7.25 -23.41 6.88
CA GLY A 184 -5.90 -22.96 7.22
C GLY A 184 -5.79 -21.46 7.48
N ALA A 185 -6.78 -20.64 7.09
CA ALA A 185 -6.74 -19.18 7.22
C ALA A 185 -6.56 -18.72 8.68
N THR A 186 -7.34 -19.27 9.60
CA THR A 186 -7.29 -18.91 11.02
C THR A 186 -5.93 -19.27 11.66
N GLU A 187 -5.37 -20.42 11.37
CA GLU A 187 -4.07 -20.83 11.89
C GLU A 187 -2.94 -19.94 11.38
N THR A 188 -2.98 -19.67 10.07
CA THR A 188 -2.00 -18.81 9.42
C THR A 188 -2.03 -17.40 9.99
N LEU A 189 -3.23 -16.81 10.13
CA LEU A 189 -3.42 -15.50 10.76
C LEU A 189 -2.82 -15.47 12.17
N LYS A 190 -3.20 -16.41 13.04
CA LYS A 190 -2.71 -16.46 14.44
C LYS A 190 -1.19 -16.52 14.52
N THR A 191 -0.57 -17.24 13.60
CA THR A 191 0.89 -17.45 13.59
C THR A 191 1.64 -16.22 13.07
N MET A 192 1.10 -15.53 12.08
CA MET A 192 1.85 -14.50 11.30
C MET A 192 1.36 -13.06 11.51
N LYS A 193 0.34 -12.82 12.30
CA LYS A 193 -0.29 -11.50 12.51
C LYS A 193 0.63 -10.39 13.05
N ASN A 194 1.76 -10.74 13.62
CA ASN A 194 2.73 -9.77 14.12
C ASN A 194 3.74 -9.35 13.03
N ASP A 195 3.88 -10.16 12.00
CA ASP A 195 4.86 -9.95 10.91
C ASP A 195 4.20 -9.33 9.68
N ILE A 196 2.93 -9.68 9.42
CA ILE A 196 2.19 -9.29 8.22
C ILE A 196 0.77 -8.86 8.63
N ILE A 197 0.25 -7.83 7.97
CA ILE A 197 -1.14 -7.39 8.13
C ILE A 197 -2.04 -8.30 7.30
N PHE A 198 -3.01 -8.93 7.95
CA PHE A 198 -4.04 -9.70 7.27
C PHE A 198 -5.26 -8.83 6.99
N SER A 199 -5.66 -8.79 5.72
CA SER A 199 -6.79 -8.04 5.20
C SER A 199 -7.89 -8.99 4.72
N ILE A 200 -9.08 -8.84 5.25
CA ILE A 200 -10.23 -9.65 4.83
C ILE A 200 -10.72 -9.14 3.45
N GLY A 201 -10.80 -10.03 2.48
CA GLY A 201 -11.29 -9.70 1.14
C GLY A 201 -11.51 -10.95 0.28
N HIS A 202 -12.20 -10.81 -0.83
CA HIS A 202 -12.55 -11.92 -1.71
C HIS A 202 -13.16 -13.11 -0.94
N THR A 203 -14.23 -12.85 -0.20
CA THR A 203 -14.73 -13.76 0.84
C THR A 203 -16.25 -13.94 0.78
N VAL A 204 -16.72 -15.13 1.12
CA VAL A 204 -18.11 -15.44 1.47
C VAL A 204 -18.29 -15.63 2.97
N ALA A 205 -17.32 -15.22 3.79
CA ALA A 205 -17.39 -15.36 5.24
C ALA A 205 -18.70 -14.82 5.80
N THR A 206 -19.23 -15.49 6.80
CA THR A 206 -20.31 -14.98 7.64
C THR A 206 -19.78 -13.87 8.57
N PHE A 207 -20.67 -13.13 9.20
CA PHE A 207 -20.32 -12.16 10.23
C PHE A 207 -19.46 -12.79 11.34
N ASP A 208 -19.87 -13.97 11.83
CA ASP A 208 -19.13 -14.67 12.91
C ASP A 208 -17.72 -15.08 12.49
N GLN A 209 -17.54 -15.54 11.25
CA GLN A 209 -16.23 -15.88 10.71
C GLN A 209 -15.35 -14.64 10.59
N ALA A 210 -15.88 -13.53 10.06
CA ALA A 210 -15.14 -12.27 9.95
C ALA A 210 -14.81 -11.69 11.33
N ASN A 211 -15.76 -11.68 12.27
CA ASN A 211 -15.54 -11.22 13.65
C ASN A 211 -14.50 -12.08 14.38
N THR A 212 -14.52 -13.40 14.15
CA THR A 212 -13.49 -14.30 14.63
C THR A 212 -12.11 -13.94 14.07
N ALA A 213 -12.02 -13.65 12.77
CA ALA A 213 -10.77 -13.22 12.14
C ALA A 213 -10.25 -11.90 12.75
N VAL A 214 -11.13 -10.91 12.96
CA VAL A 214 -10.76 -9.65 13.62
C VAL A 214 -10.27 -9.89 15.05
N SER A 215 -10.97 -10.72 15.83
CA SER A 215 -10.56 -11.08 17.21
C SER A 215 -9.21 -11.78 17.26
N HIS A 216 -8.84 -12.49 16.21
CA HIS A 216 -7.54 -13.16 16.07
C HIS A 216 -6.43 -12.28 15.51
N GLY A 217 -6.76 -11.07 15.03
CA GLY A 217 -5.76 -10.09 14.65
C GLY A 217 -5.80 -9.64 13.18
N ALA A 218 -6.85 -9.94 12.41
CA ALA A 218 -7.07 -9.26 11.14
C ALA A 218 -7.35 -7.77 11.40
N LYS A 219 -6.71 -6.88 10.62
CA LYS A 219 -6.72 -5.44 10.92
C LYS A 219 -7.22 -4.59 9.76
N HIS A 220 -7.49 -5.20 8.62
CA HIS A 220 -7.81 -4.49 7.41
C HIS A 220 -8.91 -5.21 6.63
N ILE A 221 -9.61 -4.48 5.76
CA ILE A 221 -10.58 -5.02 4.80
C ILE A 221 -10.20 -4.49 3.42
N THR A 222 -10.05 -5.39 2.47
CA THR A 222 -9.69 -5.06 1.10
C THR A 222 -10.95 -4.61 0.35
N HIS A 223 -10.86 -3.49 -0.38
CA HIS A 223 -11.91 -2.89 -1.23
C HIS A 223 -13.34 -3.21 -0.75
N LEU A 224 -13.65 -2.71 0.46
CA LEU A 224 -14.92 -2.89 1.16
C LEU A 224 -16.13 -2.93 0.20
N TYR A 225 -17.01 -3.92 0.39
CA TYR A 225 -18.16 -4.27 -0.43
C TYR A 225 -17.89 -4.99 -1.75
N ASN A 226 -16.72 -4.88 -2.34
CA ASN A 226 -16.39 -5.54 -3.58
C ASN A 226 -15.83 -6.95 -3.31
N ALA A 227 -16.23 -7.92 -4.15
CA ALA A 227 -15.85 -9.33 -3.98
C ALA A 227 -16.08 -9.86 -2.54
N ALA A 228 -17.16 -9.41 -1.91
CA ALA A 228 -17.63 -9.86 -0.60
C ALA A 228 -19.11 -10.23 -0.66
N THR A 229 -19.67 -10.76 0.43
CA THR A 229 -21.12 -10.99 0.52
C THR A 229 -21.87 -9.67 0.43
N SER A 230 -22.92 -9.65 -0.41
CA SER A 230 -23.73 -8.46 -0.60
C SER A 230 -24.52 -8.12 0.68
N PHE A 231 -24.83 -6.84 0.85
CA PHE A 231 -25.65 -6.37 1.95
C PHE A 231 -27.00 -7.12 2.01
N GLN A 232 -27.41 -7.55 3.18
CA GLN A 232 -28.62 -8.33 3.40
C GLN A 232 -29.58 -7.61 4.36
N HIS A 233 -30.90 -7.77 4.14
CA HIS A 233 -31.91 -7.16 5.00
C HIS A 233 -32.11 -7.88 6.34
N ARG A 234 -31.74 -9.14 6.45
CA ARG A 234 -32.14 -10.03 7.55
C ARG A 234 -30.98 -10.70 8.25
N GLU A 235 -29.84 -10.77 7.60
CA GLU A 235 -28.65 -11.46 8.15
C GLU A 235 -27.45 -10.55 8.10
N PRO A 236 -26.66 -10.45 9.17
CA PRO A 236 -25.39 -9.79 9.13
C PRO A 236 -24.45 -10.56 8.18
N VAL A 237 -23.75 -9.82 7.35
CA VAL A 237 -22.77 -10.37 6.42
C VAL A 237 -21.35 -9.96 6.83
N SER A 238 -20.33 -10.56 6.22
CA SER A 238 -18.96 -10.53 6.70
C SER A 238 -18.42 -9.16 7.17
N ILE A 239 -18.85 -8.08 6.52
CA ILE A 239 -18.17 -6.79 6.69
C ILE A 239 -19.11 -5.57 6.77
N THR A 240 -20.37 -5.78 6.99
CA THR A 240 -21.38 -4.70 6.89
C THR A 240 -22.09 -4.38 8.20
N HIS A 241 -21.62 -4.93 9.32
CA HIS A 241 -22.20 -4.69 10.66
C HIS A 241 -21.13 -4.38 11.69
#